data_2ec05f403db31a72750076a1471fe199
#
_entry.id   2ec05f403db31a72750076a1471fe199
#
_cell.length_a   1.000
_cell.length_b   1.000
_cell.length_c   1.000
_cell.angle_alpha   90.00
_cell.angle_beta   90.00
_cell.angle_gamma   90.00
#
_symmetry.space_group_name_H-M   'P 1'
#
loop_
_entity.id
_entity.type
_entity.pdbx_description
1 polymer ?
#
loop_
_entity_poly.entity_id
_entity_poly.type
_entity_poly.pdbx_seq_one_letter_code
_entity_poly.pdbx_strand_id
1 'polypeptide(L)'
;MTHDHLDPDSIERYYILGFKEKPVHRRWPRLWNKHYRIRLLGRKFIKLHSQRKRLDFNTLRKLSVKYAPRHLYMSVLNYLMPERVGEKSKANRAYPIGGEYVVDVDLHLFWRPHYHYVGLDGICTRCLSISKDATLRIVDKIRENYSDIHIVFSGKKGFHVHVWDFDVRDWTYYDERNPIKSHEVARYVYTKHIKGATGGFDDSHFKLSCDTMRMITFPESLNARTGLICTYLGTPLDFVRKPIFEILRESRALRYFHDSNFQRLNHSHPEPLLRIRQ
;
A
#
# COMPACT_ATOMS: atom_id res chain seq x y z
N MET A 1 -8.87 12.87 -19.30
CA MET A 1 -7.50 12.90 -18.76
C MET A 1 -7.59 13.05 -17.25
N THR A 2 -7.12 12.09 -16.49
CA THR A 2 -7.12 12.19 -15.01
C THR A 2 -5.88 13.02 -14.62
N HIS A 3 -6.08 14.29 -14.34
CA HIS A 3 -5.03 15.16 -13.81
C HIS A 3 -4.65 14.66 -12.41
N ASP A 4 -3.35 14.56 -12.13
CA ASP A 4 -2.86 14.40 -10.78
C ASP A 4 -3.06 15.73 -10.05
N HIS A 5 -3.48 15.70 -8.79
CA HIS A 5 -3.70 16.93 -8.01
C HIS A 5 -2.41 17.60 -7.57
N LEU A 6 -1.28 16.86 -7.60
CA LEU A 6 0.02 17.36 -7.19
C LEU A 6 1.00 17.39 -8.36
N ASP A 7 1.74 18.50 -8.44
CA ASP A 7 2.91 18.66 -9.31
C ASP A 7 4.14 17.93 -8.75
N PRO A 8 5.20 17.74 -9.57
CA PRO A 8 6.42 17.04 -9.16
C PRO A 8 7.10 17.67 -7.94
N ASP A 9 7.12 19.00 -7.83
CA ASP A 9 7.81 19.72 -6.76
C ASP A 9 7.09 19.50 -5.42
N SER A 10 5.76 19.50 -5.43
CA SER A 10 4.92 19.15 -4.27
C SER A 10 5.13 17.70 -3.83
N ILE A 11 5.27 16.77 -4.76
CA ILE A 11 5.53 15.36 -4.47
C ILE A 11 6.92 15.21 -3.84
N GLU A 12 7.95 15.82 -4.43
CA GLU A 12 9.31 15.80 -3.90
C GLU A 12 9.36 16.36 -2.49
N ARG A 13 8.73 17.52 -2.26
CA ARG A 13 8.63 18.18 -0.96
C ARG A 13 8.03 17.26 0.09
N TYR A 14 6.96 16.51 -0.26
CA TYR A 14 6.40 15.53 0.66
C TYR A 14 7.43 14.47 1.05
N TYR A 15 8.18 13.90 0.11
CA TYR A 15 9.17 12.87 0.41
C TYR A 15 10.37 13.41 1.21
N ILE A 16 10.68 14.69 1.10
CA ILE A 16 11.70 15.36 1.93
C ILE A 16 11.18 15.59 3.36
N LEU A 17 10.00 16.15 3.53
CA LEU A 17 9.51 16.66 4.82
C LEU A 17 8.59 15.69 5.55
N GLY A 18 7.69 15.00 4.82
CA GLY A 18 6.60 14.21 5.35
C GLY A 18 6.87 12.72 5.43
N PHE A 19 7.64 12.18 4.49
CA PHE A 19 7.93 10.75 4.44
C PHE A 19 9.05 10.39 5.41
N LYS A 20 8.66 10.07 6.64
CA LYS A 20 9.57 9.71 7.74
C LYS A 20 9.31 8.28 8.20
N GLU A 21 10.36 7.61 8.69
CA GLU A 21 10.20 6.31 9.33
C GLU A 21 9.32 6.43 10.57
N LYS A 22 8.27 5.63 10.62
CA LYS A 22 7.36 5.54 11.77
C LYS A 22 7.53 4.21 12.48
N PRO A 23 7.08 4.09 13.75
CA PRO A 23 7.14 2.82 14.49
C PRO A 23 6.54 1.63 13.76
N VAL A 24 5.47 1.84 12.97
CA VAL A 24 4.84 0.82 12.14
C VAL A 24 5.80 0.18 11.16
N HIS A 25 6.71 0.93 10.55
CA HIS A 25 7.67 0.39 9.60
C HIS A 25 8.66 -0.57 10.25
N ARG A 26 9.02 -0.32 11.51
CA ARG A 26 9.92 -1.21 12.28
C ARG A 26 9.23 -2.49 12.75
N ARG A 27 7.91 -2.42 12.99
CA ARG A 27 7.09 -3.56 13.41
C ARG A 27 6.60 -4.41 12.25
N TRP A 28 6.60 -3.87 11.00
CA TRP A 28 6.08 -4.58 9.83
C TRP A 28 6.89 -5.83 9.55
N PRO A 29 6.26 -7.02 9.49
CA PRO A 29 6.98 -8.28 9.33
C PRO A 29 7.82 -8.30 8.05
N ARG A 30 9.12 -8.49 8.21
CA ARG A 30 10.05 -8.63 7.08
C ARG A 30 9.92 -7.54 6.02
N LEU A 31 9.62 -6.30 6.42
CA LEU A 31 9.37 -5.18 5.51
C LEU A 31 10.46 -5.05 4.43
N TRP A 32 11.73 -5.23 4.83
CA TRP A 32 12.88 -5.07 3.95
C TRP A 32 13.17 -6.27 3.03
N ASN A 33 12.38 -7.33 3.15
CA ASN A 33 12.36 -8.45 2.23
C ASN A 33 11.29 -8.31 1.13
N LYS A 34 10.55 -7.20 1.09
CA LYS A 34 9.56 -6.93 0.07
C LYS A 34 10.20 -6.41 -1.22
N HIS A 35 9.53 -6.67 -2.33
CA HIS A 35 9.85 -6.04 -3.61
C HIS A 35 9.17 -4.68 -3.70
N TYR A 36 9.91 -3.64 -4.12
CA TYR A 36 9.42 -2.28 -4.23
C TYR A 36 9.36 -1.80 -5.67
N ARG A 37 8.30 -1.07 -5.99
CA ARG A 37 8.14 -0.36 -7.28
C ARG A 37 7.62 1.04 -7.03
N ILE A 38 8.06 1.96 -7.88
CA ILE A 38 7.47 3.28 -7.98
C ILE A 38 6.78 3.43 -9.33
N ARG A 39 5.73 4.26 -9.34
CA ARG A 39 5.08 4.71 -10.56
C ARG A 39 5.33 6.21 -10.71
N LEU A 40 5.92 6.60 -11.82
CA LEU A 40 6.16 8.01 -12.15
C LEU A 40 4.88 8.67 -12.69
N LEU A 41 4.85 10.00 -12.76
CA LEU A 41 3.74 10.77 -13.33
C LEU A 41 3.41 10.34 -14.76
N GLY A 42 4.38 10.07 -15.61
CA GLY A 42 4.23 9.53 -16.97
C GLY A 42 3.80 8.06 -17.05
N ARG A 43 3.26 7.46 -15.98
CA ARG A 43 2.82 6.05 -15.88
C ARG A 43 3.92 4.99 -15.99
N LYS A 44 5.18 5.37 -16.10
CA LYS A 44 6.32 4.43 -16.11
C LYS A 44 6.49 3.79 -14.73
N PHE A 45 6.66 2.47 -14.70
CA PHE A 45 7.03 1.75 -13.49
C PHE A 45 8.54 1.53 -13.42
N ILE A 46 9.11 1.79 -12.25
CA ILE A 46 10.52 1.54 -11.96
C ILE A 46 10.61 0.60 -10.77
N LYS A 47 11.42 -0.45 -10.90
CA LYS A 47 11.82 -1.30 -9.77
C LYS A 47 12.89 -0.57 -8.98
N LEU A 48 12.75 -0.53 -7.64
CA LEU A 48 13.69 0.20 -6.80
C LEU A 48 14.87 -0.62 -6.31
N HIS A 49 14.90 -1.93 -6.56
CA HIS A 49 16.02 -2.75 -6.15
C HIS A 49 17.25 -2.49 -7.05
N SER A 50 18.30 -1.98 -6.45
CA SER A 50 19.64 -2.08 -7.00
C SER A 50 20.15 -3.51 -6.74
N GLN A 51 20.93 -4.04 -7.68
CA GLN A 51 21.47 -5.39 -7.60
C GLN A 51 22.01 -5.73 -6.20
N ARG A 52 21.47 -6.78 -5.57
CA ARG A 52 21.96 -7.44 -4.36
C ARG A 52 21.78 -6.75 -2.99
N LYS A 53 21.03 -5.66 -2.85
CA LYS A 53 20.85 -5.03 -1.52
C LYS A 53 19.37 -4.96 -1.14
N ARG A 54 19.07 -5.36 0.10
CA ARG A 54 17.80 -5.03 0.76
C ARG A 54 17.68 -3.52 0.86
N LEU A 55 16.51 -2.99 0.58
CA LEU A 55 16.26 -1.56 0.76
C LEU A 55 15.91 -1.32 2.24
N ASP A 56 16.64 -0.45 2.90
CA ASP A 56 16.21 0.15 4.16
C ASP A 56 15.34 1.40 3.94
N PHE A 57 14.75 1.91 5.01
CA PHE A 57 13.88 3.09 4.91
C PHE A 57 14.62 4.32 4.36
N ASN A 58 15.86 4.54 4.77
CA ASN A 58 16.63 5.70 4.32
C ASN A 58 16.92 5.64 2.83
N THR A 59 17.27 4.47 2.32
CA THR A 59 17.47 4.25 0.87
C THR A 59 16.16 4.42 0.11
N LEU A 60 15.05 3.85 0.62
CA LEU A 60 13.73 4.02 0.01
C LEU A 60 13.31 5.49 -0.04
N ARG A 61 13.54 6.23 1.04
CA ARG A 61 13.27 7.68 1.11
C ARG A 61 14.12 8.46 0.10
N LYS A 62 15.44 8.23 0.03
CA LYS A 62 16.33 8.88 -0.93
C LYS A 62 15.89 8.64 -2.37
N LEU A 63 15.49 7.41 -2.70
CA LEU A 63 14.97 7.09 -4.02
C LEU A 63 13.61 7.76 -4.28
N SER A 64 12.75 7.85 -3.28
CA SER A 64 11.45 8.53 -3.41
C SER A 64 11.61 10.05 -3.58
N VAL A 65 12.57 10.68 -2.92
CA VAL A 65 12.94 12.09 -3.18
C VAL A 65 13.44 12.24 -4.62
N LYS A 66 14.42 11.41 -5.02
CA LYS A 66 15.02 11.48 -6.36
C LYS A 66 14.01 11.35 -7.50
N TYR A 67 13.02 10.48 -7.36
CA TYR A 67 12.08 10.16 -8.43
C TYR A 67 10.73 10.87 -8.33
N ALA A 68 10.43 11.53 -7.21
CA ALA A 68 9.14 12.15 -6.93
C ALA A 68 7.96 11.28 -7.42
N PRO A 69 7.81 10.02 -6.92
CA PRO A 69 6.91 9.07 -7.52
C PRO A 69 5.45 9.44 -7.29
N ARG A 70 4.62 9.20 -8.29
CA ARG A 70 3.16 9.26 -8.18
C ARG A 70 2.62 8.28 -7.13
N HIS A 71 3.22 7.10 -7.06
CA HIS A 71 2.91 6.06 -6.10
C HIS A 71 4.16 5.26 -5.76
N LEU A 72 4.26 4.86 -4.51
CA LEU A 72 5.23 3.90 -4.02
C LEU A 72 4.48 2.62 -3.62
N TYR A 73 4.93 1.47 -4.13
CA TYR A 73 4.30 0.18 -3.91
C TYR A 73 5.27 -0.80 -3.28
N MET A 74 4.71 -1.74 -2.50
CA MET A 74 5.41 -2.93 -2.00
C MET A 74 4.65 -4.20 -2.36
N SER A 75 5.36 -5.33 -2.48
CA SER A 75 4.75 -6.65 -2.68
C SER A 75 4.05 -7.15 -1.42
N VAL A 76 3.01 -7.97 -1.57
CA VAL A 76 2.37 -8.67 -0.45
C VAL A 76 3.24 -9.80 0.08
N LEU A 77 4.00 -10.48 -0.81
CA LEU A 77 4.97 -11.49 -0.41
C LEU A 77 6.31 -10.88 0.03
N ASN A 78 7.00 -11.60 0.90
CA ASN A 78 8.39 -11.38 1.28
C ASN A 78 9.28 -12.34 0.51
N TYR A 79 10.44 -11.87 0.06
CA TYR A 79 11.35 -12.64 -0.78
C TYR A 79 12.75 -12.68 -0.16
N LEU A 80 13.43 -13.81 -0.31
CA LEU A 80 14.84 -13.91 0.05
C LEU A 80 15.71 -13.01 -0.85
N MET A 81 15.35 -12.93 -2.15
CA MET A 81 16.00 -12.12 -3.17
C MET A 81 14.97 -11.23 -3.89
N PRO A 82 14.48 -10.14 -3.26
CA PRO A 82 13.42 -9.31 -3.83
C PRO A 82 13.82 -8.61 -5.15
N GLU A 83 15.11 -8.43 -5.42
CA GLU A 83 15.64 -7.88 -6.66
C GLU A 83 15.35 -8.76 -7.89
N ARG A 84 15.11 -10.06 -7.68
CA ARG A 84 14.82 -11.03 -8.76
C ARG A 84 13.34 -11.12 -9.11
N VAL A 85 12.47 -10.43 -8.41
CA VAL A 85 11.02 -10.44 -8.70
C VAL A 85 10.76 -9.83 -10.08
N GLY A 86 9.96 -10.54 -10.90
CA GLY A 86 9.52 -10.08 -12.24
C GLY A 86 10.51 -10.31 -13.38
N GLU A 87 11.54 -11.08 -13.19
CA GLU A 87 12.30 -11.68 -14.28
C GLU A 87 11.53 -12.89 -14.81
N LYS A 88 11.10 -12.84 -16.09
CA LYS A 88 10.10 -13.75 -16.71
C LYS A 88 10.32 -15.26 -16.49
N SER A 89 11.52 -15.72 -16.24
CA SER A 89 11.84 -17.13 -15.98
C SER A 89 12.25 -17.43 -14.54
N LYS A 90 12.11 -16.46 -13.60
CA LYS A 90 12.86 -16.48 -12.36
C LYS A 90 12.03 -16.10 -11.11
N ALA A 91 10.69 -16.16 -11.20
CA ALA A 91 9.83 -15.90 -10.04
C ALA A 91 10.18 -16.83 -8.86
N ASN A 92 10.47 -18.10 -9.16
CA ASN A 92 10.96 -19.06 -8.15
C ASN A 92 12.37 -18.73 -7.64
N ARG A 93 13.18 -17.95 -8.38
CA ARG A 93 14.52 -17.54 -7.95
C ARG A 93 14.50 -16.40 -6.95
N ALA A 94 13.42 -15.65 -6.85
CA ALA A 94 13.23 -14.65 -5.79
C ALA A 94 12.98 -15.31 -4.44
N TYR A 95 12.55 -16.55 -4.41
CA TYR A 95 12.24 -17.42 -3.28
C TYR A 95 11.39 -16.72 -2.21
N PRO A 96 10.06 -16.88 -2.27
CA PRO A 96 9.18 -16.32 -1.25
C PRO A 96 9.42 -16.99 0.10
N ILE A 97 9.57 -16.19 1.16
CA ILE A 97 9.84 -16.64 2.52
C ILE A 97 8.69 -16.33 3.48
N GLY A 98 7.51 -16.15 2.95
CA GLY A 98 6.29 -15.77 3.66
C GLY A 98 5.62 -14.57 3.02
N GLY A 99 4.71 -13.97 3.74
CA GLY A 99 4.00 -12.75 3.32
C GLY A 99 2.68 -12.62 4.03
N GLU A 100 2.23 -11.40 4.15
CA GLU A 100 0.94 -11.07 4.72
C GLU A 100 -0.21 -11.44 3.75
N TYR A 101 -1.37 -11.76 4.29
CA TYR A 101 -2.59 -11.78 3.50
C TYR A 101 -3.19 -10.36 3.50
N VAL A 102 -3.55 -9.84 2.34
CA VAL A 102 -4.09 -8.49 2.22
C VAL A 102 -5.42 -8.50 1.49
N VAL A 103 -6.45 -7.92 2.10
CA VAL A 103 -7.71 -7.62 1.43
C VAL A 103 -7.74 -6.14 1.09
N ASP A 104 -7.93 -5.82 -0.18
CA ASP A 104 -8.11 -4.46 -0.66
C ASP A 104 -9.60 -4.18 -0.79
N VAL A 105 -10.13 -3.38 0.13
CA VAL A 105 -11.55 -3.02 0.18
C VAL A 105 -11.75 -1.70 -0.52
N ASP A 106 -12.01 -1.75 -1.82
CA ASP A 106 -12.18 -0.55 -2.66
C ASP A 106 -13.66 -0.27 -2.96
N LEU A 107 -14.01 0.99 -3.14
CA LEU A 107 -15.38 1.48 -3.29
C LEU A 107 -16.14 1.04 -4.54
N HIS A 108 -15.44 0.48 -5.53
CA HIS A 108 -16.10 -0.04 -6.73
C HIS A 108 -17.10 -1.17 -6.44
N LEU A 109 -17.07 -1.72 -5.21
CA LEU A 109 -17.90 -2.80 -4.73
C LEU A 109 -19.34 -2.42 -4.44
N PHE A 110 -19.61 -1.15 -4.17
CA PHE A 110 -20.88 -0.72 -3.58
C PHE A 110 -21.64 0.21 -4.54
N TRP A 111 -21.73 -0.19 -5.80
CA TRP A 111 -22.47 0.56 -6.82
C TRP A 111 -23.96 0.65 -6.46
N ARG A 112 -24.29 1.65 -5.65
CA ARG A 112 -25.62 2.26 -5.69
C ARG A 112 -25.45 3.66 -6.25
N PRO A 113 -26.23 4.07 -7.25
CA PRO A 113 -26.19 5.44 -7.74
C PRO A 113 -26.56 6.37 -6.58
N HIS A 114 -25.60 7.11 -6.08
CA HIS A 114 -25.83 8.24 -5.20
C HIS A 114 -25.03 9.42 -5.72
N TYR A 115 -25.54 10.62 -5.49
CA TYR A 115 -24.79 11.83 -5.82
C TYR A 115 -23.51 11.82 -4.97
N HIS A 116 -22.37 11.69 -5.63
CA HIS A 116 -21.07 11.75 -4.98
C HIS A 116 -20.77 13.19 -4.57
N TYR A 117 -20.98 13.53 -3.33
CA TYR A 117 -20.38 14.73 -2.76
C TYR A 117 -18.87 14.49 -2.66
N VAL A 118 -18.15 15.07 -3.62
CA VAL A 118 -16.71 14.91 -3.73
C VAL A 118 -16.09 16.16 -3.11
N GLY A 119 -15.33 16.01 -2.02
CA GLY A 119 -14.53 17.09 -1.45
C GLY A 119 -13.42 17.54 -2.41
N LEU A 120 -12.64 18.56 -2.01
CA LEU A 120 -11.53 19.12 -2.80
C LEU A 120 -10.46 18.05 -3.18
N ASP A 121 -10.36 16.98 -2.40
CA ASP A 121 -9.47 15.83 -2.60
C ASP A 121 -10.05 14.76 -3.54
N GLY A 122 -11.23 14.99 -4.11
CA GLY A 122 -11.89 14.03 -4.99
C GLY A 122 -12.45 12.81 -4.27
N ILE A 123 -12.66 12.86 -2.94
CA ILE A 123 -13.14 11.75 -2.11
C ILE A 123 -14.56 12.00 -1.60
N CYS A 124 -15.41 11.02 -1.82
CA CYS A 124 -16.75 10.99 -1.25
C CYS A 124 -16.70 10.37 0.17
N THR A 125 -16.96 11.18 1.20
CA THR A 125 -16.94 10.72 2.60
C THR A 125 -17.98 9.64 2.89
N ARG A 126 -19.17 9.72 2.27
CA ARG A 126 -20.22 8.68 2.39
C ARG A 126 -19.74 7.34 1.84
N CYS A 127 -19.12 7.37 0.67
CA CYS A 127 -18.53 6.17 0.09
C CYS A 127 -17.44 5.58 0.99
N LEU A 128 -16.59 6.43 1.55
CA LEU A 128 -15.53 5.97 2.44
C LEU A 128 -16.09 5.40 3.75
N SER A 129 -17.21 5.94 4.26
CA SER A 129 -17.93 5.35 5.40
C SER A 129 -18.46 3.94 5.08
N ILE A 130 -19.09 3.77 3.92
CA ILE A 130 -19.56 2.44 3.46
C ILE A 130 -18.39 1.45 3.34
N SER A 131 -17.26 1.92 2.79
CA SER A 131 -16.04 1.09 2.72
C SER A 131 -15.50 0.74 4.10
N LYS A 132 -15.57 1.66 5.07
CA LYS A 132 -15.19 1.39 6.46
C LYS A 132 -16.05 0.28 7.07
N ASP A 133 -17.37 0.37 6.94
CA ASP A 133 -18.31 -0.64 7.47
C ASP A 133 -18.08 -2.02 6.81
N ALA A 134 -17.80 -2.03 5.50
CA ALA A 134 -17.43 -3.23 4.79
C ALA A 134 -16.12 -3.83 5.28
N THR A 135 -15.12 -2.98 5.52
CA THR A 135 -13.83 -3.38 6.07
C THR A 135 -13.99 -4.02 7.44
N LEU A 136 -14.82 -3.47 8.30
CA LEU A 136 -15.09 -4.03 9.64
C LEU A 136 -15.72 -5.41 9.56
N ARG A 137 -16.70 -5.64 8.67
CA ARG A 137 -17.30 -6.97 8.48
C ARG A 137 -16.27 -8.02 8.00
N ILE A 138 -15.34 -7.61 7.13
CA ILE A 138 -14.25 -8.49 6.69
C ILE A 138 -13.32 -8.81 7.87
N VAL A 139 -12.96 -7.79 8.65
CA VAL A 139 -12.12 -7.94 9.85
C VAL A 139 -12.75 -8.90 10.86
N ASP A 140 -14.04 -8.78 11.13
CA ASP A 140 -14.74 -9.67 12.07
C ASP A 140 -14.62 -11.14 11.63
N LYS A 141 -14.70 -11.40 10.31
CA LYS A 141 -14.51 -12.75 9.80
C LYS A 141 -13.05 -13.22 9.86
N ILE A 142 -12.10 -12.34 9.58
CA ILE A 142 -10.67 -12.67 9.66
C ILE A 142 -10.25 -13.00 11.09
N ARG A 143 -10.82 -12.32 12.08
CA ARG A 143 -10.54 -12.53 13.51
C ARG A 143 -10.88 -13.92 14.03
N GLU A 144 -11.69 -14.69 13.31
CA GLU A 144 -11.96 -16.08 13.67
C GLU A 144 -10.70 -16.97 13.55
N ASN A 145 -9.74 -16.57 12.73
CA ASN A 145 -8.54 -17.36 12.44
C ASN A 145 -7.23 -16.65 12.81
N TYR A 146 -7.21 -15.31 12.78
CA TYR A 146 -6.00 -14.51 12.93
C TYR A 146 -6.21 -13.34 13.89
N SER A 147 -5.13 -12.95 14.57
CA SER A 147 -5.16 -11.91 15.60
C SER A 147 -4.34 -10.66 15.25
N ASP A 148 -3.30 -10.82 14.43
CA ASP A 148 -2.39 -9.72 14.08
C ASP A 148 -2.85 -8.99 12.82
N ILE A 149 -3.95 -8.24 13.00
CA ILE A 149 -4.67 -7.54 11.91
C ILE A 149 -4.40 -6.05 12.01
N HIS A 150 -4.05 -5.45 10.88
CA HIS A 150 -3.77 -4.01 10.76
C HIS A 150 -4.54 -3.39 9.60
N ILE A 151 -4.94 -2.14 9.78
CA ILE A 151 -5.72 -1.39 8.79
C ILE A 151 -4.90 -0.23 8.25
N VAL A 152 -4.94 -0.07 6.92
CA VAL A 152 -4.29 1.03 6.22
C VAL A 152 -5.31 1.71 5.30
N PHE A 153 -5.41 3.02 5.36
CA PHE A 153 -6.14 3.80 4.36
C PHE A 153 -5.33 3.85 3.07
N SER A 154 -5.90 3.51 1.93
CA SER A 154 -5.19 3.42 0.65
C SER A 154 -4.72 4.78 0.08
N GLY A 155 -5.09 5.90 0.71
CA GLY A 155 -4.86 7.25 0.20
C GLY A 155 -5.82 7.62 -0.93
N LYS A 156 -6.87 6.84 -1.19
CA LYS A 156 -7.81 7.12 -2.28
C LYS A 156 -9.24 6.71 -1.96
N LYS A 157 -9.61 5.44 -2.14
CA LYS A 157 -11.00 5.02 -2.19
C LYS A 157 -11.43 4.05 -1.09
N GLY A 158 -10.51 3.47 -0.38
CA GLY A 158 -10.83 2.41 0.56
C GLY A 158 -9.69 2.06 1.50
N PHE A 159 -9.71 0.85 1.99
CA PHE A 159 -8.82 0.38 3.04
C PHE A 159 -8.18 -0.95 2.66
N HIS A 160 -6.95 -1.16 3.11
CA HIS A 160 -6.30 -2.45 3.06
C HIS A 160 -6.37 -3.08 4.45
N VAL A 161 -6.82 -4.33 4.52
CA VAL A 161 -6.73 -5.17 5.71
C VAL A 161 -5.51 -6.05 5.58
N HIS A 162 -4.52 -5.86 6.44
CA HIS A 162 -3.28 -6.61 6.48
C HIS A 162 -3.33 -7.63 7.60
N VAL A 163 -3.14 -8.90 7.30
CA VAL A 163 -3.05 -10.01 8.25
C VAL A 163 -1.60 -10.45 8.32
N TRP A 164 -0.90 -10.06 9.38
CA TRP A 164 0.55 -10.25 9.49
C TRP A 164 0.93 -11.65 9.94
N ASP A 165 0.06 -12.30 10.70
CA ASP A 165 0.22 -13.67 11.20
C ASP A 165 -0.33 -14.76 10.25
N PHE A 166 -0.64 -14.40 8.99
CA PHE A 166 -1.12 -15.36 7.99
C PHE A 166 -0.07 -16.42 7.68
N ASP A 167 -0.38 -17.69 7.99
CA ASP A 167 0.47 -18.83 7.64
C ASP A 167 -0.18 -19.65 6.50
N VAL A 168 0.63 -19.90 5.48
CA VAL A 168 0.25 -20.72 4.32
C VAL A 168 -0.09 -22.16 4.73
N ARG A 169 0.58 -22.67 5.77
CA ARG A 169 0.42 -24.06 6.26
C ARG A 169 -0.94 -24.32 6.89
N ASP A 170 -1.63 -23.27 7.33
CA ASP A 170 -3.00 -23.40 7.88
C ASP A 170 -4.02 -23.78 6.79
N TRP A 171 -3.70 -23.51 5.51
CA TRP A 171 -4.65 -23.57 4.41
C TRP A 171 -4.25 -24.51 3.29
N THR A 172 -3.01 -25.01 3.27
CA THR A 172 -2.52 -25.95 2.26
C THR A 172 -1.23 -26.64 2.70
N TYR A 173 -0.93 -27.77 2.06
CA TYR A 173 0.41 -28.34 2.14
C TYR A 173 1.43 -27.39 1.50
N TYR A 174 2.50 -27.09 2.24
CA TYR A 174 3.57 -26.23 1.76
C TYR A 174 4.61 -27.03 0.98
N ASP A 175 4.67 -26.82 -0.32
CA ASP A 175 5.68 -27.41 -1.20
C ASP A 175 6.88 -26.48 -1.35
N GLU A 176 8.00 -26.85 -0.75
CA GLU A 176 9.26 -26.06 -0.81
C GLU A 176 9.83 -25.96 -2.23
N ARG A 177 9.48 -26.90 -3.12
CA ARG A 177 9.91 -26.88 -4.54
C ARG A 177 9.11 -25.87 -5.35
N ASN A 178 7.89 -25.56 -4.91
CA ASN A 178 7.03 -24.60 -5.57
C ASN A 178 6.31 -23.67 -4.57
N PRO A 179 7.08 -22.84 -3.83
CA PRO A 179 6.54 -22.04 -2.75
C PRO A 179 5.51 -21.00 -3.24
N ILE A 180 5.65 -20.45 -4.45
CA ILE A 180 4.68 -19.51 -5.03
C ILE A 180 3.32 -20.19 -5.19
N LYS A 181 3.29 -21.41 -5.70
CA LYS A 181 2.05 -22.15 -5.87
C LYS A 181 1.37 -22.45 -4.52
N SER A 182 2.15 -22.80 -3.51
CA SER A 182 1.62 -23.00 -2.15
C SER A 182 0.97 -21.71 -1.62
N HIS A 183 1.60 -20.55 -1.80
CA HIS A 183 1.01 -19.28 -1.45
C HIS A 183 -0.27 -18.94 -2.24
N GLU A 184 -0.32 -19.25 -3.53
CA GLU A 184 -1.52 -19.04 -4.35
C GLU A 184 -2.69 -19.89 -3.86
N VAL A 185 -2.44 -21.20 -3.62
CA VAL A 185 -3.46 -22.15 -3.15
C VAL A 185 -3.98 -21.75 -1.78
N ALA A 186 -3.12 -21.47 -0.81
CA ALA A 186 -3.51 -21.07 0.53
C ALA A 186 -4.37 -19.81 0.51
N ARG A 187 -3.95 -18.77 -0.23
CA ARG A 187 -4.70 -17.53 -0.37
C ARG A 187 -6.06 -17.74 -1.03
N TYR A 188 -6.12 -18.59 -2.03
CA TYR A 188 -7.38 -18.93 -2.69
C TYR A 188 -8.35 -19.66 -1.76
N VAL A 189 -7.87 -20.66 -1.01
CA VAL A 189 -8.68 -21.41 -0.04
C VAL A 189 -9.19 -20.47 1.06
N TYR A 190 -8.30 -19.69 1.65
CA TYR A 190 -8.67 -18.72 2.68
C TYR A 190 -9.64 -17.65 2.17
N THR A 191 -9.40 -17.13 0.97
CA THR A 191 -10.31 -16.15 0.34
C THR A 191 -11.71 -16.71 0.16
N LYS A 192 -11.85 -17.98 -0.25
CA LYS A 192 -13.15 -18.65 -0.33
C LYS A 192 -13.82 -18.77 1.05
N HIS A 193 -13.03 -19.10 2.07
CA HIS A 193 -13.53 -19.23 3.44
C HIS A 193 -14.13 -17.91 3.93
N ILE A 194 -13.42 -16.78 3.81
CA ILE A 194 -13.96 -15.48 4.22
C ILE A 194 -15.11 -15.00 3.35
N LYS A 195 -15.07 -15.23 2.05
CA LYS A 195 -16.13 -14.80 1.12
C LYS A 195 -17.49 -15.43 1.43
N GLY A 196 -17.52 -16.70 1.76
CA GLY A 196 -18.76 -17.41 2.11
C GLY A 196 -19.50 -16.77 3.30
N ALA A 197 -18.79 -16.07 4.18
CA ALA A 197 -19.33 -15.46 5.39
C ALA A 197 -19.65 -13.97 5.24
N THR A 198 -19.14 -13.27 4.24
CA THR A 198 -19.28 -11.81 4.12
C THR A 198 -20.45 -11.35 3.25
N GLY A 199 -21.23 -12.27 2.67
CA GLY A 199 -22.47 -12.05 1.94
C GLY A 199 -22.50 -10.80 1.04
N GLY A 200 -22.28 -10.96 -0.27
CA GLY A 200 -22.50 -9.89 -1.25
C GLY A 200 -21.30 -9.01 -1.61
N PHE A 201 -20.07 -9.41 -1.29
CA PHE A 201 -18.88 -8.77 -1.81
C PHE A 201 -18.58 -9.21 -3.25
N ASP A 202 -18.24 -8.25 -4.13
CA ASP A 202 -17.87 -8.52 -5.51
C ASP A 202 -16.62 -9.41 -5.61
N ASP A 203 -16.67 -10.39 -6.52
CA ASP A 203 -15.59 -11.33 -6.79
C ASP A 203 -14.26 -10.68 -7.18
N SER A 204 -14.28 -9.47 -7.73
CA SER A 204 -13.08 -8.79 -8.22
C SER A 204 -12.05 -8.51 -7.12
N HIS A 205 -12.49 -8.16 -5.90
CA HIS A 205 -11.61 -7.84 -4.77
C HIS A 205 -10.98 -9.09 -4.16
N PHE A 206 -11.75 -10.17 -4.08
CA PHE A 206 -11.23 -11.44 -3.59
C PHE A 206 -10.24 -12.08 -4.57
N LYS A 207 -10.42 -11.92 -5.89
CA LYS A 207 -9.41 -12.34 -6.87
C LYS A 207 -8.07 -11.64 -6.64
N LEU A 208 -8.11 -10.34 -6.29
CA LEU A 208 -6.91 -9.58 -6.01
C LEU A 208 -6.19 -10.05 -4.74
N SER A 209 -6.91 -10.52 -3.72
CA SER A 209 -6.33 -11.06 -2.48
C SER A 209 -5.57 -12.38 -2.71
N CYS A 210 -5.92 -13.13 -3.76
CA CYS A 210 -5.23 -14.36 -4.13
C CYS A 210 -3.94 -14.14 -4.91
N ASP A 211 -3.76 -12.96 -5.52
CA ASP A 211 -2.61 -12.67 -6.38
C ASP A 211 -1.32 -12.50 -5.55
N THR A 212 -0.42 -13.46 -5.68
CA THR A 212 0.89 -13.47 -5.01
C THR A 212 1.85 -12.41 -5.56
N MET A 213 1.63 -11.94 -6.79
CA MET A 213 2.41 -10.88 -7.41
C MET A 213 1.86 -9.49 -7.15
N ARG A 214 0.80 -9.39 -6.34
CA ARG A 214 0.14 -8.13 -6.03
C ARG A 214 1.10 -7.14 -5.39
N MET A 215 0.98 -5.92 -5.86
CA MET A 215 1.63 -4.75 -5.29
C MET A 215 0.58 -3.87 -4.61
N ILE A 216 0.82 -3.49 -3.38
CA ILE A 216 -0.03 -2.57 -2.61
C ILE A 216 0.71 -1.27 -2.35
N THR A 217 -0.03 -0.19 -2.10
CA THR A 217 0.55 1.11 -1.75
C THR A 217 1.33 0.99 -0.44
N PHE A 218 2.57 1.48 -0.43
CA PHE A 218 3.41 1.47 0.76
C PHE A 218 2.83 2.41 1.83
N PRO A 219 2.67 1.95 3.08
CA PRO A 219 2.17 2.79 4.16
C PRO A 219 3.01 4.06 4.35
N GLU A 220 2.32 5.15 4.61
CA GLU A 220 2.89 6.51 4.74
C GLU A 220 3.47 7.07 3.43
N SER A 221 3.26 6.42 2.28
CA SER A 221 3.59 7.01 0.99
C SER A 221 2.46 7.88 0.45
N LEU A 222 2.82 8.80 -0.45
CA LEU A 222 1.88 9.72 -1.07
C LEU A 222 1.14 9.07 -2.24
N ASN A 223 -0.16 9.33 -2.33
CA ASN A 223 -0.94 9.15 -3.54
C ASN A 223 -1.07 10.50 -4.26
N ALA A 224 -0.25 10.74 -5.28
CA ALA A 224 -0.23 12.03 -5.97
C ALA A 224 -1.52 12.35 -6.72
N ARG A 225 -2.35 11.33 -7.01
CA ARG A 225 -3.64 11.55 -7.67
C ARG A 225 -4.66 12.25 -6.79
N THR A 226 -4.59 12.03 -5.48
CA THR A 226 -5.54 12.59 -4.51
C THR A 226 -4.89 13.63 -3.58
N GLY A 227 -3.57 13.68 -3.53
CA GLY A 227 -2.84 14.47 -2.54
C GLY A 227 -2.91 13.89 -1.12
N LEU A 228 -3.40 12.65 -0.97
CA LEU A 228 -3.53 11.98 0.31
C LEU A 228 -2.41 10.97 0.56
N ILE A 229 -2.11 10.77 1.82
CA ILE A 229 -1.12 9.80 2.29
C ILE A 229 -1.82 8.46 2.50
N CYS A 230 -1.18 7.38 2.08
CA CYS A 230 -1.55 6.01 2.44
C CYS A 230 -1.28 5.81 3.94
N THR A 231 -2.28 6.03 4.77
CA THR A 231 -2.10 6.22 6.21
C THR A 231 -2.34 4.93 6.98
N TYR A 232 -1.38 4.54 7.83
CA TYR A 232 -1.57 3.46 8.79
C TYR A 232 -2.55 3.88 9.89
N LEU A 233 -3.62 3.12 10.10
CA LEU A 233 -4.72 3.44 11.02
C LEU A 233 -4.69 2.63 12.32
N GLY A 234 -3.75 1.69 12.44
CA GLY A 234 -3.62 0.86 13.63
C GLY A 234 -4.32 -0.49 13.53
N THR A 235 -4.67 -1.02 14.69
CA THR A 235 -5.45 -2.25 14.83
C THR A 235 -6.92 -2.03 14.46
N PRO A 236 -7.73 -3.09 14.32
CA PRO A 236 -9.17 -2.95 14.14
C PRO A 236 -9.86 -2.10 15.22
N LEU A 237 -9.39 -2.17 16.46
CA LEU A 237 -9.95 -1.38 17.57
C LEU A 237 -9.66 0.13 17.38
N ASP A 238 -8.45 0.47 16.95
CA ASP A 238 -8.08 1.87 16.64
C ASP A 238 -8.92 2.39 15.46
N PHE A 239 -9.11 1.54 14.45
CA PHE A 239 -9.87 1.88 13.25
C PHE A 239 -11.36 2.12 13.53
N VAL A 240 -12.01 1.29 14.36
CA VAL A 240 -13.42 1.49 14.77
C VAL A 240 -13.61 2.87 15.36
N ARG A 241 -12.72 3.28 16.28
CA ARG A 241 -12.80 4.54 17.02
C ARG A 241 -12.52 5.78 16.18
N LYS A 242 -11.83 5.65 15.05
CA LYS A 242 -11.38 6.78 14.24
C LYS A 242 -12.45 7.19 13.22
N PRO A 243 -13.07 8.37 13.30
CA PRO A 243 -14.07 8.83 12.35
C PRO A 243 -13.44 9.17 10.99
N ILE A 244 -14.24 9.12 9.91
CA ILE A 244 -13.76 9.33 8.53
C ILE A 244 -13.10 10.71 8.35
N PHE A 245 -13.66 11.77 8.96
CA PHE A 245 -13.08 13.10 8.82
C PHE A 245 -11.67 13.19 9.43
N GLU A 246 -11.41 12.44 10.50
CA GLU A 246 -10.11 12.37 11.15
C GLU A 246 -9.10 11.61 10.27
N ILE A 247 -9.52 10.48 9.70
CA ILE A 247 -8.71 9.73 8.73
C ILE A 247 -8.28 10.64 7.58
N LEU A 248 -9.23 11.37 6.99
CA LEU A 248 -8.93 12.28 5.88
C LEU A 248 -8.03 13.44 6.32
N ARG A 249 -8.28 14.05 7.49
CA ARG A 249 -7.44 15.12 8.04
C ARG A 249 -5.99 14.67 8.23
N GLU A 250 -5.76 13.50 8.81
CA GLU A 250 -4.44 12.94 9.02
C GLU A 250 -3.73 12.56 7.72
N SER A 251 -4.51 12.17 6.71
CA SER A 251 -3.97 11.75 5.41
C SER A 251 -3.65 12.89 4.46
N ARG A 252 -4.02 14.15 4.76
CA ARG A 252 -3.73 15.28 3.88
C ARG A 252 -2.24 15.64 3.87
N ALA A 253 -1.63 15.57 2.70
CA ALA A 253 -0.23 15.94 2.51
C ALA A 253 -0.02 17.47 2.49
N LEU A 254 -1.06 18.28 2.27
CA LEU A 254 -1.01 19.74 2.18
C LEU A 254 -0.33 20.40 3.38
N ARG A 255 -0.41 19.80 4.58
CA ARG A 255 0.28 20.28 5.79
C ARG A 255 1.80 20.37 5.66
N TYR A 256 2.39 19.65 4.69
CA TYR A 256 3.83 19.68 4.42
C TYR A 256 4.24 20.70 3.36
N PHE A 257 3.28 21.38 2.71
CA PHE A 257 3.55 22.30 1.61
C PHE A 257 3.72 23.74 2.06
N HIS A 258 3.23 24.09 3.27
CA HIS A 258 3.25 25.46 3.81
C HIS A 258 4.39 25.71 4.82
N ASP A 259 5.37 24.80 4.93
CA ASP A 259 6.46 24.97 5.89
C ASP A 259 7.51 25.96 5.36
N SER A 260 7.61 27.14 6.03
CA SER A 260 8.60 28.19 5.76
C SER A 260 10.06 27.74 5.89
N ASN A 261 10.31 26.60 6.54
CA ASN A 261 11.64 26.00 6.67
C ASN A 261 12.16 25.39 5.37
N PHE A 262 11.30 25.15 4.38
CA PHE A 262 11.72 24.59 3.08
C PHE A 262 12.64 25.54 2.30
N GLN A 263 12.43 26.87 2.39
CA GLN A 263 13.28 27.86 1.74
C GLN A 263 14.72 27.82 2.27
N ARG A 264 14.93 27.46 3.54
CA ARG A 264 16.27 27.37 4.15
C ARG A 264 17.03 26.12 3.72
N LEU A 265 16.34 25.00 3.41
CA LEU A 265 16.98 23.75 3.02
C LEU A 265 17.47 23.76 1.56
N ASN A 266 16.81 24.50 0.67
CA ASN A 266 17.22 24.64 -0.73
C ASN A 266 18.48 25.49 -0.93
N HIS A 267 18.83 26.36 0.04
CA HIS A 267 20.06 27.14 -0.01
C HIS A 267 21.31 26.40 0.48
N SER A 268 21.16 25.20 1.04
CA SER A 268 22.27 24.39 1.57
C SER A 268 22.72 23.23 0.69
N HIS A 269 22.10 23.02 -0.49
CA HIS A 269 22.52 22.01 -1.47
C HIS A 269 22.91 22.68 -2.80
N PRO A 270 24.21 22.84 -3.08
CA PRO A 270 24.70 23.53 -4.28
C PRO A 270 24.78 22.65 -5.55
N GLU A 271 24.19 21.48 -5.62
CA GLU A 271 24.17 20.71 -6.87
C GLU A 271 22.75 20.62 -7.46
N PRO A 272 22.55 21.11 -8.70
CA PRO A 272 21.28 20.88 -9.41
C PRO A 272 21.17 19.39 -9.71
N LEU A 273 20.16 18.74 -9.11
CA LEU A 273 19.74 17.40 -9.48
C LEU A 273 19.48 17.38 -10.99
N LEU A 274 20.33 16.69 -11.75
CA LEU A 274 20.21 16.49 -13.20
C LEU A 274 18.75 16.07 -13.53
N ARG A 275 18.00 17.00 -14.08
CA ARG A 275 16.71 16.71 -14.71
C ARG A 275 16.99 15.77 -15.87
N ILE A 276 16.66 14.50 -15.74
CA ILE A 276 16.62 13.58 -16.85
C ILE A 276 15.48 14.09 -17.74
N ARG A 277 15.84 14.85 -18.78
CA ARG A 277 14.95 15.08 -19.92
C ARG A 277 14.62 13.73 -20.52
N GLN A 278 13.34 13.57 -20.84
CA GLN A 278 12.72 12.40 -21.45
C GLN A 278 13.47 11.92 -22.70
#